data_4fda7e48770b820e31038ca22cb39d79
#
_entry.id   4fda7e48770b820e31038ca22cb39d79
#
_cell.length_a   1.000
_cell.length_b   1.000
_cell.length_c   1.000
_cell.angle_alpha   90.00
_cell.angle_beta   90.00
_cell.angle_gamma   90.00
#
_symmetry.space_group_name_H-M   'P 1'
#
loop_
_entity.id
_entity.type
_entity.pdbx_description
1 polymer ?
#
loop_
_entity_poly.entity_id
_entity_poly.type
_entity_poly.pdbx_seq_one_letter_code
_entity_poly.pdbx_strand_id
1 'polypeptide(L)'
;GMFRISATSLMMFYVPIYGAILYKYRDGGFPALLKSIVWLIIPVFITFRMPNLIVAIIMMISMLIQLTVAILKGWFKISVKKTIVSLWAVFMFLPIMLLFVMYTFHLLAEYQEARIRSFFSASREGFYLTSMLRTFSKDILFVGNSGNDVIGSLPEFNSDYIFSYILNSYGSIAGIVVVAVLAALVMFIF
;
A
#
# COMPACT_ATOMS: atom_id res chain seq x y z
N GLY A 1 -7.88 27.67 -0.20
CA GLY A 1 -7.81 26.22 -0.33
C GLY A 1 -6.39 25.77 -0.61
N MET A 2 -5.66 25.31 0.40
CA MET A 2 -4.38 24.63 0.18
C MET A 2 -4.65 23.29 -0.52
N PHE A 3 -3.95 23.04 -1.64
CA PHE A 3 -3.92 21.74 -2.27
C PHE A 3 -3.35 20.72 -1.26
N ARG A 4 -4.19 19.89 -0.69
CA ARG A 4 -3.75 18.75 0.12
C ARG A 4 -3.43 17.59 -0.82
N ILE A 5 -2.15 17.36 -1.09
CA ILE A 5 -1.71 16.17 -1.80
C ILE A 5 -1.91 14.98 -0.85
N SER A 6 -2.78 14.05 -1.22
CA SER A 6 -2.95 12.81 -0.45
C SER A 6 -1.79 11.84 -0.70
N ALA A 7 -1.48 10.98 0.27
CA ALA A 7 -0.49 9.93 0.11
C ALA A 7 -0.79 9.02 -1.10
N THR A 8 -2.06 8.72 -1.33
CA THR A 8 -2.54 7.90 -2.46
C THR A 8 -2.26 8.58 -3.80
N SER A 9 -2.54 9.89 -3.91
CA SER A 9 -2.24 10.66 -5.13
C SER A 9 -0.74 10.66 -5.42
N LEU A 10 0.10 10.86 -4.40
CA LEU A 10 1.56 10.81 -4.54
C LEU A 10 2.01 9.44 -5.06
N MET A 11 1.47 8.34 -4.51
CA MET A 11 1.78 6.99 -4.95
C MET A 11 1.39 6.76 -6.41
N MET A 12 0.17 7.15 -6.81
CA MET A 12 -0.34 6.97 -8.17
C MET A 12 0.55 7.63 -9.24
N PHE A 13 1.07 8.82 -8.95
CA PHE A 13 1.95 9.52 -9.88
C PHE A 13 3.40 9.04 -9.81
N TYR A 14 3.91 8.80 -8.61
CA TYR A 14 5.34 8.55 -8.45
C TYR A 14 5.75 7.12 -8.83
N VAL A 15 4.90 6.11 -8.60
CA VAL A 15 5.23 4.73 -8.96
C VAL A 15 5.51 4.55 -10.47
N PRO A 16 4.71 5.10 -11.39
CA PRO A 16 5.05 5.09 -12.82
C PRO A 16 6.31 5.90 -13.16
N ILE A 17 6.49 7.08 -12.54
CA ILE A 17 7.68 7.93 -12.72
C ILE A 17 8.94 7.19 -12.30
N TYR A 18 8.87 6.40 -11.23
CA TYR A 18 10.01 5.60 -10.79
C TYR A 18 10.48 4.58 -11.85
N GLY A 19 9.54 3.97 -12.57
CA GLY A 19 9.87 3.13 -13.72
C GLY A 19 10.67 3.86 -14.80
N ALA A 20 10.31 5.11 -15.11
CA ALA A 20 11.05 5.96 -16.03
C ALA A 20 12.45 6.34 -15.49
N ILE A 21 12.56 6.59 -14.18
CA ILE A 21 13.84 6.85 -13.51
C ILE A 21 14.76 5.63 -13.63
N LEU A 22 14.26 4.41 -13.38
CA LEU A 22 15.01 3.16 -13.54
C LEU A 22 15.52 2.99 -14.97
N TYR A 23 14.67 3.28 -15.95
CA TYR A 23 15.04 3.22 -17.35
C TYR A 23 16.15 4.23 -17.71
N LYS A 24 16.10 5.44 -17.16
CA LYS A 24 17.13 6.46 -17.32
C LYS A 24 18.50 6.02 -16.77
N TYR A 25 18.49 5.26 -15.67
CA TYR A 25 19.72 4.78 -15.01
C TYR A 25 20.17 3.39 -15.50
N ARG A 26 19.53 2.83 -16.53
CA ARG A 26 20.00 1.57 -17.13
C ARG A 26 21.44 1.72 -17.60
N ASP A 27 22.18 0.65 -17.56
CA ASP A 27 23.61 0.55 -17.98
C ASP A 27 24.62 1.29 -17.09
N GLY A 28 24.18 1.96 -16.02
CA GLY A 28 25.06 2.76 -15.17
C GLY A 28 25.76 1.98 -14.05
N GLY A 29 25.60 0.65 -13.98
CA GLY A 29 26.26 -0.20 -12.99
C GLY A 29 25.80 0.03 -11.54
N PHE A 30 26.65 -0.30 -10.58
CA PHE A 30 26.38 -0.18 -9.16
C PHE A 30 26.05 1.26 -8.69
N PRO A 31 26.74 2.33 -9.16
CA PRO A 31 26.37 3.69 -8.80
C PRO A 31 24.96 4.08 -9.24
N ALA A 32 24.50 3.59 -10.38
CA ALA A 32 23.14 3.81 -10.86
C ALA A 32 22.10 3.09 -10.01
N LEU A 33 22.42 1.88 -9.52
CA LEU A 33 21.58 1.18 -8.55
C LEU A 33 21.43 2.00 -7.26
N LEU A 34 22.51 2.53 -6.71
CA LEU A 34 22.43 3.37 -5.50
C LEU A 34 21.57 4.62 -5.71
N LYS A 35 21.72 5.31 -6.86
CA LYS A 35 20.85 6.43 -7.20
C LYS A 35 19.39 6.01 -7.29
N SER A 36 19.10 4.87 -7.87
CA SER A 36 17.73 4.33 -7.95
C SER A 36 17.16 4.03 -6.56
N ILE A 37 17.96 3.51 -5.64
CA ILE A 37 17.56 3.29 -4.24
C ILE A 37 17.25 4.62 -3.53
N VAL A 38 18.07 5.65 -3.74
CA VAL A 38 17.79 6.99 -3.17
C VAL A 38 16.45 7.52 -3.69
N TRP A 39 16.17 7.42 -4.98
CA TRP A 39 14.89 7.82 -5.56
C TRP A 39 13.70 6.98 -5.06
N LEU A 40 13.92 5.77 -4.58
CA LEU A 40 12.91 4.96 -3.91
C LEU A 40 12.66 5.46 -2.48
N ILE A 41 13.73 5.72 -1.71
CA ILE A 41 13.63 6.07 -0.29
C ILE A 41 12.94 7.42 -0.08
N ILE A 42 13.25 8.45 -0.90
CA ILE A 42 12.73 9.81 -0.73
C ILE A 42 11.18 9.85 -0.69
N PRO A 43 10.44 9.35 -1.68
CA PRO A 43 8.99 9.42 -1.66
C PRO A 43 8.35 8.51 -0.61
N VAL A 44 8.97 7.36 -0.34
CA VAL A 44 8.52 6.48 0.75
C VAL A 44 8.65 7.18 2.10
N PHE A 45 9.75 7.91 2.35
CA PHE A 45 9.90 8.69 3.57
C PHE A 45 8.88 9.83 3.68
N ILE A 46 8.60 10.52 2.58
CA ILE A 46 7.58 11.58 2.55
C ILE A 46 6.19 11.01 2.85
N THR A 47 5.82 9.89 2.22
CA THR A 47 4.53 9.23 2.48
C THR A 47 4.44 8.63 3.88
N PHE A 48 5.54 8.17 4.44
CA PHE A 48 5.58 7.70 5.83
C PHE A 48 5.24 8.80 6.85
N ARG A 49 5.60 10.05 6.56
CA ARG A 49 5.24 11.23 7.40
C ARG A 49 3.78 11.62 7.26
N MET A 50 3.08 11.11 6.25
CA MET A 50 1.65 11.34 6.07
C MET A 50 0.82 10.37 6.94
N PRO A 51 -0.44 10.69 7.27
CA PRO A 51 -1.25 9.87 8.18
C PRO A 51 -1.72 8.53 7.58
N ASN A 52 -1.11 8.05 6.51
CA ASN A 52 -1.49 6.79 5.86
C ASN A 52 -0.29 5.85 5.64
N LEU A 53 0.06 5.11 6.70
CA LEU A 53 1.18 4.17 6.71
C LEU A 53 1.04 3.05 5.67
N ILE A 54 -0.19 2.58 5.43
CA ILE A 54 -0.46 1.48 4.49
C ILE A 54 -0.04 1.89 3.08
N VAL A 55 -0.36 3.11 2.66
CA VAL A 55 0.04 3.63 1.33
C VAL A 55 1.56 3.69 1.19
N ALA A 56 2.29 4.09 2.24
CA ALA A 56 3.75 4.10 2.22
C ALA A 56 4.33 2.68 2.03
N ILE A 57 3.76 1.67 2.69
CA ILE A 57 4.15 0.26 2.55
C ILE A 57 3.88 -0.25 1.13
N ILE A 58 2.67 -0.01 0.61
CA ILE A 58 2.30 -0.43 -0.76
C ILE A 58 3.21 0.24 -1.79
N MET A 59 3.47 1.54 -1.65
CA MET A 59 4.37 2.29 -2.51
C MET A 59 5.78 1.71 -2.49
N MET A 60 6.32 1.44 -1.30
CA MET A 60 7.64 0.83 -1.14
C MET A 60 7.72 -0.54 -1.84
N ILE A 61 6.74 -1.42 -1.61
CA ILE A 61 6.71 -2.75 -2.22
C ILE A 61 6.61 -2.65 -3.74
N SER A 62 5.73 -1.77 -4.27
CA SER A 62 5.56 -1.58 -5.71
C SER A 62 6.84 -1.12 -6.39
N MET A 63 7.57 -0.18 -5.77
CA MET A 63 8.84 0.31 -6.30
C MET A 63 9.96 -0.73 -6.17
N LEU A 64 9.98 -1.54 -5.09
CA LEU A 64 10.90 -2.66 -4.94
C LEU A 64 10.70 -3.73 -6.01
N ILE A 65 9.46 -4.04 -6.35
CA ILE A 65 9.14 -4.97 -7.45
C ILE A 65 9.69 -4.42 -8.77
N GLN A 66 9.46 -3.14 -9.08
CA GLN A 66 10.01 -2.51 -10.30
C GLN A 66 11.53 -2.56 -10.34
N LEU A 67 12.20 -2.25 -9.22
CA LEU A 67 13.66 -2.33 -9.11
C LEU A 67 14.16 -3.77 -9.28
N THR A 68 13.44 -4.74 -8.71
CA THR A 68 13.75 -6.18 -8.90
C THR A 68 13.67 -6.59 -10.36
N VAL A 69 12.60 -6.18 -11.07
CA VAL A 69 12.46 -6.44 -12.50
C VAL A 69 13.60 -5.78 -13.31
N ALA A 70 13.99 -4.56 -12.98
CA ALA A 70 15.11 -3.88 -13.63
C ALA A 70 16.45 -4.61 -13.42
N ILE A 71 16.68 -5.17 -12.21
CA ILE A 71 17.85 -5.99 -11.91
C ILE A 71 17.81 -7.30 -12.70
N LEU A 72 16.65 -7.98 -12.75
CA LEU A 72 16.46 -9.21 -13.53
C LEU A 72 16.70 -8.99 -15.03
N LYS A 73 16.29 -7.84 -15.55
CA LYS A 73 16.60 -7.44 -16.95
C LYS A 73 18.06 -7.07 -17.19
N GLY A 74 18.92 -7.14 -16.17
CA GLY A 74 20.35 -6.86 -16.29
C GLY A 74 20.71 -5.38 -16.45
N TRP A 75 19.80 -4.45 -16.16
CA TRP A 75 20.02 -3.01 -16.38
C TRP A 75 21.20 -2.44 -15.60
N PHE A 76 21.62 -3.05 -14.52
CA PHE A 76 22.70 -2.53 -13.67
C PHE A 76 24.01 -3.33 -13.78
N LYS A 77 24.07 -4.40 -14.60
CA LYS A 77 25.28 -5.23 -14.82
C LYS A 77 25.93 -5.72 -13.51
N ILE A 78 25.11 -6.16 -12.55
CA ILE A 78 25.52 -6.60 -11.21
C ILE A 78 25.10 -8.05 -10.94
N SER A 79 25.58 -8.63 -9.85
CA SER A 79 25.19 -9.98 -9.43
C SER A 79 23.72 -10.06 -9.02
N VAL A 80 22.87 -10.58 -9.90
CA VAL A 80 21.41 -10.59 -9.79
C VAL A 80 20.95 -11.20 -8.45
N LYS A 81 21.32 -12.46 -8.19
CA LYS A 81 20.84 -13.19 -6.99
C LYS A 81 21.23 -12.49 -5.69
N LYS A 82 22.51 -12.13 -5.52
CA LYS A 82 23.02 -11.50 -4.31
C LYS A 82 22.34 -10.15 -4.07
N THR A 83 22.20 -9.34 -5.13
CA THR A 83 21.61 -8.01 -5.01
C THR A 83 20.11 -8.06 -4.67
N ILE A 84 19.34 -8.95 -5.30
CA ILE A 84 17.91 -9.08 -5.00
C ILE A 84 17.71 -9.54 -3.56
N VAL A 85 18.42 -10.58 -3.10
CA VAL A 85 18.30 -11.07 -1.73
C VAL A 85 18.66 -9.99 -0.71
N SER A 86 19.79 -9.29 -0.93
CA SER A 86 20.23 -8.21 -0.06
C SER A 86 19.23 -7.04 -0.04
N LEU A 87 18.70 -6.65 -1.19
CA LEU A 87 17.74 -5.57 -1.34
C LEU A 87 16.44 -5.88 -0.57
N TRP A 88 15.85 -7.05 -0.79
CA TRP A 88 14.63 -7.46 -0.09
C TRP A 88 14.87 -7.63 1.41
N ALA A 89 16.00 -8.20 1.82
CA ALA A 89 16.35 -8.30 3.23
C ALA A 89 16.41 -6.91 3.88
N VAL A 90 17.16 -5.97 3.32
CA VAL A 90 17.29 -4.62 3.87
C VAL A 90 15.93 -3.91 3.93
N PHE A 91 15.15 -3.92 2.83
CA PHE A 91 13.89 -3.20 2.78
C PHE A 91 12.73 -3.86 3.57
N MET A 92 12.83 -5.13 3.90
CA MET A 92 11.87 -5.77 4.80
C MET A 92 12.27 -5.59 6.28
N PHE A 93 13.53 -5.81 6.62
CA PHE A 93 13.96 -5.75 8.03
C PHE A 93 14.20 -4.32 8.54
N LEU A 94 14.75 -3.42 7.73
CA LEU A 94 15.08 -2.07 8.15
C LEU A 94 13.84 -1.25 8.58
N PRO A 95 12.72 -1.21 7.83
CA PRO A 95 11.52 -0.49 8.27
C PRO A 95 10.92 -1.07 9.55
N ILE A 96 10.90 -2.40 9.69
CA ILE A 96 10.39 -3.07 10.90
C ILE A 96 11.26 -2.69 12.11
N MET A 97 12.58 -2.74 11.96
CA MET A 97 13.51 -2.36 12.99
C MET A 97 13.39 -0.87 13.37
N LEU A 98 13.25 0.02 12.36
CA LEU A 98 13.04 1.45 12.59
C LEU A 98 11.72 1.72 13.31
N LEU A 99 10.63 1.08 12.91
CA LEU A 99 9.34 1.19 13.59
C LEU A 99 9.42 0.71 15.04
N PHE A 100 10.12 -0.39 15.28
CA PHE A 100 10.34 -0.90 16.63
C PHE A 100 11.13 0.09 17.50
N VAL A 101 12.22 0.65 16.97
CA VAL A 101 13.02 1.67 17.66
C VAL A 101 12.19 2.92 17.92
N MET A 102 11.48 3.44 16.90
CA MET A 102 10.66 4.63 17.05
C MET A 102 9.51 4.44 18.06
N TYR A 103 8.92 3.25 18.10
CA TYR A 103 7.89 2.88 19.08
C TYR A 103 8.47 2.84 20.51
N THR A 104 9.65 2.19 20.68
CA THR A 104 10.31 2.03 22.00
C THR A 104 10.75 3.36 22.59
N PHE A 105 11.22 4.30 21.76
CA PHE A 105 11.67 5.63 22.20
C PHE A 105 10.59 6.72 22.12
N HIS A 106 9.32 6.36 21.90
CA HIS A 106 8.19 7.30 21.76
C HIS A 106 8.43 8.43 20.75
N LEU A 107 9.15 8.13 19.66
CA LEU A 107 9.42 9.08 18.58
C LEU A 107 8.30 9.16 17.54
N LEU A 108 7.27 8.31 17.67
CA LEU A 108 6.08 8.31 16.82
C LEU A 108 5.11 9.42 17.25
N ALA A 109 4.38 9.98 16.29
CA ALA A 109 3.27 10.86 16.61
C ALA A 109 2.15 10.06 17.33
N GLU A 110 1.42 10.70 18.24
CA GLU A 110 0.37 10.06 19.06
C GLU A 110 -0.62 9.22 18.23
N TYR A 111 -1.04 9.74 17.07
CA TYR A 111 -1.95 9.01 16.19
C TYR A 111 -1.33 7.75 15.56
N GLN A 112 0.00 7.73 15.33
CA GLN A 112 0.72 6.57 14.79
C GLN A 112 0.87 5.51 15.86
N GLU A 113 1.22 5.92 17.08
CA GLU A 113 1.32 5.03 18.24
C GLU A 113 -0.05 4.41 18.56
N ALA A 114 -1.12 5.20 18.54
CA ALA A 114 -2.48 4.72 18.72
C ALA A 114 -2.88 3.66 17.67
N ARG A 115 -2.50 3.84 16.41
CA ARG A 115 -2.76 2.85 15.34
C ARG A 115 -1.96 1.56 15.53
N ILE A 116 -0.70 1.64 15.92
CA ILE A 116 0.11 0.45 16.23
C ILE A 116 -0.49 -0.29 17.43
N ARG A 117 -0.85 0.43 18.48
CA ARG A 117 -1.54 -0.15 19.64
C ARG A 117 -2.87 -0.80 19.26
N SER A 118 -3.66 -0.17 18.40
CA SER A 118 -4.95 -0.73 17.95
C SER A 118 -4.78 -1.99 17.10
N PHE A 119 -3.67 -2.11 16.38
CA PHE A 119 -3.36 -3.30 15.60
C PHE A 119 -2.96 -4.50 16.48
N PHE A 120 -2.16 -4.26 17.53
CA PHE A 120 -1.67 -5.31 18.43
C PHE A 120 -2.56 -5.55 19.65
N SER A 121 -3.29 -4.55 20.11
CA SER A 121 -4.30 -4.68 21.17
C SER A 121 -5.67 -4.64 20.54
N ALA A 122 -6.60 -5.46 21.04
CA ALA A 122 -8.02 -5.34 20.73
C ALA A 122 -8.58 -4.05 21.33
N SER A 123 -8.04 -2.89 20.91
CA SER A 123 -8.52 -1.60 21.35
C SER A 123 -9.95 -1.36 20.83
N ARG A 124 -10.77 -0.64 21.61
CA ARG A 124 -12.19 -0.43 21.30
C ARG A 124 -12.46 0.05 19.88
N GLU A 125 -11.61 0.92 19.31
CA GLU A 125 -11.82 1.46 17.95
C GLU A 125 -11.48 0.44 16.86
N GLY A 126 -10.35 -0.26 16.96
CA GLY A 126 -9.99 -1.33 16.03
C GLY A 126 -10.92 -2.52 16.11
N PHE A 127 -11.40 -2.85 17.33
CA PHE A 127 -12.40 -3.87 17.56
C PHE A 127 -13.76 -3.50 16.97
N TYR A 128 -14.18 -2.22 17.10
CA TYR A 128 -15.43 -1.72 16.55
C TYR A 128 -15.46 -1.85 15.02
N LEU A 129 -14.44 -1.36 14.32
CA LEU A 129 -14.33 -1.46 12.86
C LEU A 129 -14.28 -2.92 12.38
N THR A 130 -13.48 -3.76 13.04
CA THR A 130 -13.36 -5.19 12.73
C THR A 130 -14.68 -5.92 13.00
N SER A 131 -15.37 -5.60 14.10
CA SER A 131 -16.66 -6.20 14.41
C SER A 131 -17.76 -5.78 13.43
N MET A 132 -17.77 -4.51 12.99
CA MET A 132 -18.69 -4.03 11.96
C MET A 132 -18.46 -4.74 10.63
N LEU A 133 -17.20 -4.82 10.15
CA LEU A 133 -16.84 -5.53 8.92
C LEU A 133 -17.18 -7.03 9.01
N ARG A 134 -17.00 -7.63 10.16
CA ARG A 134 -17.34 -9.04 10.40
C ARG A 134 -18.85 -9.28 10.41
N THR A 135 -19.62 -8.40 11.02
CA THR A 135 -21.10 -8.44 10.98
C THR A 135 -21.58 -8.26 9.56
N PHE A 136 -21.06 -7.25 8.87
CA PHE A 136 -21.35 -7.00 7.48
C PHE A 136 -21.05 -8.21 6.58
N SER A 137 -19.89 -8.88 6.74
CA SER A 137 -19.51 -10.03 5.91
C SER A 137 -20.43 -11.23 6.05
N LYS A 138 -21.19 -11.34 7.16
CA LYS A 138 -22.15 -12.41 7.37
C LYS A 138 -23.48 -12.19 6.65
N ASP A 139 -23.82 -10.92 6.39
CA ASP A 139 -25.10 -10.52 5.83
C ASP A 139 -25.04 -10.24 4.32
N ILE A 140 -23.88 -10.47 3.68
CA ILE A 140 -23.71 -10.28 2.24
C ILE A 140 -24.55 -11.32 1.48
N LEU A 141 -25.51 -10.84 0.71
CA LEU A 141 -26.30 -11.68 -0.19
C LEU A 141 -25.53 -12.02 -1.47
N PHE A 142 -25.96 -13.11 -2.12
CA PHE A 142 -25.37 -13.46 -3.41
C PHE A 142 -25.74 -12.44 -4.50
N VAL A 143 -26.98 -11.99 -4.49
CA VAL A 143 -27.52 -10.95 -5.40
C VAL A 143 -28.45 -10.04 -4.61
N GLY A 144 -28.38 -8.74 -4.86
CA GLY A 144 -29.27 -7.75 -4.27
C GLY A 144 -28.74 -7.09 -2.99
N ASN A 145 -29.57 -6.23 -2.44
CA ASN A 145 -29.24 -5.44 -1.25
C ASN A 145 -29.51 -6.25 0.02
N SER A 146 -28.54 -6.32 0.92
CA SER A 146 -28.72 -6.98 2.23
C SER A 146 -29.68 -6.24 3.18
N GLY A 147 -30.07 -4.99 2.85
CA GLY A 147 -30.90 -4.16 3.73
C GLY A 147 -30.20 -3.72 5.03
N ASN A 148 -28.92 -3.94 5.15
CA ASN A 148 -28.17 -3.64 6.36
C ASN A 148 -27.50 -2.26 6.26
N ASP A 149 -28.01 -1.27 7.03
CA ASP A 149 -27.50 0.11 7.05
C ASP A 149 -26.15 0.27 7.79
N VAL A 150 -25.53 -0.84 8.23
CA VAL A 150 -24.25 -0.82 8.95
C VAL A 150 -23.17 -0.12 8.13
N ILE A 151 -23.21 -0.22 6.81
CA ILE A 151 -22.22 0.43 5.93
C ILE A 151 -22.35 1.94 5.92
N GLY A 152 -23.57 2.49 6.01
CA GLY A 152 -23.78 3.94 6.10
C GLY A 152 -23.19 4.58 7.35
N SER A 153 -22.92 3.77 8.39
CA SER A 153 -22.28 4.20 9.63
C SER A 153 -20.74 4.09 9.62
N LEU A 154 -20.15 3.49 8.57
CA LEU A 154 -18.68 3.45 8.43
C LEU A 154 -18.14 4.81 7.99
N PRO A 155 -17.08 5.32 8.65
CA PRO A 155 -16.41 6.54 8.19
C PRO A 155 -15.84 6.30 6.79
N GLU A 156 -16.01 7.29 5.89
CA GLU A 156 -15.46 7.27 4.52
C GLU A 156 -15.92 6.07 3.66
N PHE A 157 -17.17 5.60 3.87
CA PHE A 157 -17.74 4.46 3.13
C PHE A 157 -17.75 4.68 1.60
N ASN A 158 -17.79 5.93 1.14
CA ASN A 158 -17.80 6.31 -0.28
C ASN A 158 -16.39 6.30 -0.92
N SER A 159 -15.34 6.17 -0.15
CA SER A 159 -13.96 6.18 -0.64
C SER A 159 -13.21 4.90 -0.26
N ASP A 160 -12.85 4.77 1.00
CA ASP A 160 -12.01 3.68 1.48
C ASP A 160 -12.75 2.33 1.52
N TYR A 161 -14.08 2.35 1.74
CA TYR A 161 -14.92 1.15 1.84
C TYR A 161 -15.89 0.98 0.65
N ILE A 162 -15.60 1.62 -0.49
CA ILE A 162 -16.50 1.56 -1.67
C ILE A 162 -16.75 0.12 -2.16
N PHE A 163 -15.75 -0.75 -2.07
CA PHE A 163 -15.92 -2.16 -2.43
C PHE A 163 -16.89 -2.88 -1.50
N SER A 164 -16.82 -2.59 -0.19
CA SER A 164 -17.77 -3.10 0.80
C SER A 164 -19.18 -2.57 0.55
N TYR A 165 -19.30 -1.31 0.14
CA TYR A 165 -20.58 -0.73 -0.26
C TYR A 165 -21.18 -1.44 -1.48
N ILE A 166 -20.38 -1.74 -2.50
CA ILE A 166 -20.82 -2.49 -3.70
C ILE A 166 -21.32 -3.88 -3.30
N LEU A 167 -20.58 -4.59 -2.43
CA LEU A 167 -20.98 -5.91 -1.95
C LEU A 167 -22.32 -5.87 -1.18
N ASN A 168 -22.53 -4.85 -0.37
CA ASN A 168 -23.76 -4.68 0.41
C ASN A 168 -24.96 -4.34 -0.46
N SER A 169 -24.77 -3.40 -1.41
CA SER A 169 -25.88 -2.87 -2.21
C SER A 169 -26.28 -3.76 -3.38
N TYR A 170 -25.32 -4.50 -3.95
CA TYR A 170 -25.52 -5.27 -5.19
C TYR A 170 -25.21 -6.76 -5.03
N GLY A 171 -24.64 -7.17 -3.92
CA GLY A 171 -24.30 -8.56 -3.63
C GLY A 171 -22.92 -9.00 -4.12
N SER A 172 -22.58 -10.26 -3.80
CA SER A 172 -21.27 -10.85 -4.09
C SER A 172 -20.95 -10.97 -5.57
N ILE A 173 -21.95 -11.21 -6.42
CA ILE A 173 -21.76 -11.28 -7.88
C ILE A 173 -21.26 -9.95 -8.42
N ALA A 174 -21.83 -8.83 -7.98
CA ALA A 174 -21.37 -7.51 -8.41
C ALA A 174 -19.91 -7.26 -8.01
N GLY A 175 -19.53 -7.66 -6.78
CA GLY A 175 -18.14 -7.60 -6.34
C GLY A 175 -17.19 -8.42 -7.20
N ILE A 176 -17.57 -9.66 -7.55
CA ILE A 176 -16.78 -10.53 -8.44
C ILE A 176 -16.61 -9.89 -9.83
N VAL A 177 -17.68 -9.32 -10.38
CA VAL A 177 -17.63 -8.63 -11.69
C VAL A 177 -16.64 -7.45 -11.64
N VAL A 178 -16.70 -6.62 -10.58
CA VAL A 178 -15.76 -5.49 -10.41
C VAL A 178 -14.32 -5.98 -10.36
N VAL A 179 -14.02 -7.02 -9.56
CA VAL A 179 -12.67 -7.59 -9.47
C VAL A 179 -12.24 -8.17 -10.82
N ALA A 180 -13.12 -8.89 -11.52
CA ALA A 180 -12.82 -9.47 -12.83
C ALA A 180 -12.51 -8.39 -13.89
N VAL A 181 -13.27 -7.29 -13.91
CA VAL A 181 -13.02 -6.15 -14.81
C VAL A 181 -11.68 -5.50 -14.50
N LEU A 182 -11.37 -5.25 -13.22
CA LEU A 182 -10.08 -4.69 -12.83
C LEU A 182 -8.91 -5.62 -13.19
N ALA A 183 -9.07 -6.92 -12.97
CA ALA A 183 -8.06 -7.90 -13.37
C ALA A 183 -7.87 -7.96 -14.89
N ALA A 184 -8.95 -7.91 -15.66
CA ALA A 184 -8.89 -7.86 -17.12
C ALA A 184 -8.20 -6.59 -17.63
N LEU A 185 -8.49 -5.43 -17.02
CA LEU A 185 -7.80 -4.17 -17.35
C LEU A 185 -6.30 -4.27 -17.09
N VAL A 186 -5.90 -4.83 -15.95
CA VAL A 186 -4.48 -5.03 -15.64
C VAL A 186 -3.83 -5.95 -16.67
N MET A 187 -4.45 -7.09 -17.01
CA MET A 187 -3.93 -8.02 -18.02
C MET A 187 -3.87 -7.42 -19.42
N PHE A 188 -4.76 -6.48 -19.74
CA PHE A 188 -4.75 -5.81 -21.04
C PHE A 188 -3.62 -4.78 -21.18
N ILE A 189 -3.18 -4.19 -20.05
CA ILE A 189 -2.11 -3.18 -20.03
C ILE A 189 -0.72 -3.85 -20.05
N PHE A 190 -0.58 -5.08 -19.57
CA PHE A 190 0.69 -5.83 -19.48
C PHE A 190 0.77 -6.96 -20.51
#